data_464a8368044faea0ba9fd33cab166935
#
_entry.id   464a8368044faea0ba9fd33cab166935
#
_cell.length_a   1.000
_cell.length_b   1.000
_cell.length_c   1.000
_cell.angle_alpha   90.00
_cell.angle_beta   90.00
_cell.angle_gamma   90.00
#
_symmetry.space_group_name_H-M   'P 1'
#
loop_
_entity.id
_entity.type
_entity.pdbx_description
1 polymer ?
#
loop_
_entity_poly.entity_id
_entity_poly.type
_entity_poly.pdbx_seq_one_letter_code
_entity_poly.pdbx_strand_id
1 'polypeptide(L)'
;MGLDMYLTKEVYIGANYEHRKMTGNIEIYENGKLIPIKFETVSEIILQVGYWRKANAIHKWFVDNVQDGVDECQRSYVSKDDLQSLLDVCKKVKNDNSLASGLLPAQSGFFFGGTDYDEWYYADLDHTIEVLEGALEDGGNFYYQASW
;
A
#
# COMPACT_ATOMS: atom_id res chain seq x y z
N MET A 1 0.87 -13.39 14.93
CA MET A 1 1.83 -12.34 14.58
C MET A 1 2.45 -12.66 13.21
N GLY A 2 2.81 -11.66 12.46
CA GLY A 2 3.39 -11.79 11.13
C GLY A 2 3.56 -10.42 10.51
N LEU A 3 4.32 -10.34 9.44
CA LEU A 3 4.46 -9.11 8.67
C LEU A 3 3.16 -8.86 7.90
N ASP A 4 2.41 -7.85 8.31
CA ASP A 4 1.23 -7.32 7.64
C ASP A 4 1.56 -5.94 7.07
N MET A 5 1.23 -5.69 5.81
CA MET A 5 1.65 -4.49 5.08
C MET A 5 0.46 -3.83 4.43
N TYR A 6 0.40 -2.51 4.50
CA TYR A 6 -0.74 -1.72 4.07
C TYR A 6 -0.29 -0.57 3.18
N LEU A 7 -0.95 -0.43 2.04
CA LEU A 7 -0.93 0.78 1.24
C LEU A 7 -2.30 1.45 1.36
N THR A 8 -2.32 2.67 1.88
CA THR A 8 -3.55 3.43 2.09
C THR A 8 -3.58 4.68 1.22
N LYS A 9 -4.78 5.07 0.82
CA LYS A 9 -5.05 6.33 0.11
C LYS A 9 -5.85 7.23 1.03
N GLU A 10 -5.39 8.46 1.24
CA GLU A 10 -6.14 9.49 1.95
C GLU A 10 -6.93 10.36 1.00
N VAL A 11 -8.19 10.58 1.33
CA VAL A 11 -9.06 11.55 0.66
C VAL A 11 -9.46 12.61 1.67
N TYR A 12 -8.92 13.82 1.51
CA TYR A 12 -9.25 14.96 2.34
C TYR A 12 -10.57 15.59 1.88
N ILE A 13 -11.53 15.77 2.79
CA ILE A 13 -12.88 16.23 2.46
C ILE A 13 -13.00 17.78 2.48
N GLY A 14 -12.17 18.48 3.21
CA GLY A 14 -12.01 19.93 3.13
C GLY A 14 -13.26 20.77 3.42
N ALA A 15 -14.13 20.31 4.33
CA ALA A 15 -15.42 20.96 4.60
C ALA A 15 -15.33 22.44 5.06
N ASN A 16 -14.17 22.87 5.57
CA ASN A 16 -13.97 24.22 6.11
C ASN A 16 -13.60 25.27 5.05
N TYR A 17 -13.38 24.84 3.79
CA TYR A 17 -12.95 25.74 2.72
C TYR A 17 -13.89 25.61 1.52
N GLU A 18 -14.61 26.68 1.19
CA GLU A 18 -15.61 26.66 0.10
C GLU A 18 -15.01 26.22 -1.25
N HIS A 19 -13.78 26.65 -1.56
CA HIS A 19 -13.11 26.27 -2.82
C HIS A 19 -12.64 24.80 -2.88
N ARG A 20 -12.65 24.09 -1.76
CA ARG A 20 -12.28 22.67 -1.65
C ARG A 20 -13.42 21.78 -1.14
N LYS A 21 -14.58 22.37 -0.90
CA LYS A 21 -15.72 21.66 -0.32
C LYS A 21 -16.18 20.53 -1.23
N MET A 22 -16.11 19.33 -0.71
CA MET A 22 -16.73 18.17 -1.31
C MET A 22 -18.14 18.00 -0.80
N THR A 23 -19.01 17.48 -1.64
CA THR A 23 -20.37 17.07 -1.26
C THR A 23 -20.52 15.57 -1.51
N GLY A 24 -21.25 14.89 -0.68
CA GLY A 24 -21.46 13.45 -0.80
C GLY A 24 -22.38 12.90 0.26
N ASN A 25 -22.55 11.60 0.23
CA ASN A 25 -23.31 10.84 1.21
C ASN A 25 -22.50 9.62 1.62
N ILE A 26 -22.43 9.34 2.93
CA ILE A 26 -21.78 8.16 3.48
C ILE A 26 -22.81 7.42 4.32
N GLU A 27 -23.04 6.16 3.96
CA GLU A 27 -23.90 5.24 4.73
C GLU A 27 -23.04 4.09 5.25
N ILE A 28 -23.05 3.91 6.58
CA ILE A 28 -22.37 2.81 7.24
C ILE A 28 -23.38 2.04 8.07
N TYR A 29 -23.36 0.72 7.93
CA TYR A 29 -24.22 -0.19 8.67
C TYR A 29 -23.41 -1.10 9.57
N GLU A 30 -23.82 -1.19 10.83
CA GLU A 30 -23.29 -2.15 11.79
C GLU A 30 -24.42 -3.10 12.21
N ASN A 31 -24.23 -4.40 11.98
CA ASN A 31 -25.25 -5.41 12.28
C ASN A 31 -26.65 -5.09 11.66
N GLY A 32 -26.66 -4.56 10.43
CA GLY A 32 -27.89 -4.18 9.72
C GLY A 32 -28.52 -2.86 10.17
N LYS A 33 -27.89 -2.14 11.10
CA LYS A 33 -28.37 -0.83 11.58
C LYS A 33 -27.52 0.29 11.01
N LEU A 34 -28.18 1.33 10.48
CA LEU A 34 -27.49 2.52 9.99
C LEU A 34 -26.84 3.28 11.14
N ILE A 35 -25.54 3.53 10.99
CA ILE A 35 -24.80 4.48 11.84
C ILE A 35 -24.96 5.86 11.21
N PRO A 36 -25.64 6.83 11.89
CA PRO A 36 -25.82 8.16 11.31
C PRO A 36 -24.49 8.92 11.26
N ILE A 37 -24.09 9.29 10.03
CA ILE A 37 -22.91 10.11 9.76
C ILE A 37 -23.38 11.34 8.99
N LYS A 38 -23.00 12.52 9.49
CA LYS A 38 -23.20 13.78 8.76
C LYS A 38 -21.95 14.03 7.91
N PHE A 39 -22.11 14.09 6.59
CA PHE A 39 -21.00 14.26 5.68
C PHE A 39 -20.14 15.51 6.00
N GLU A 40 -20.74 16.59 6.43
CA GLU A 40 -20.06 17.82 6.84
C GLU A 40 -19.13 17.65 8.08
N THR A 41 -19.28 16.56 8.81
CA THR A 41 -18.38 16.23 9.94
C THR A 41 -17.22 15.30 9.55
N VAL A 42 -17.19 14.85 8.31
CA VAL A 42 -16.11 14.00 7.81
C VAL A 42 -14.95 14.88 7.36
N SER A 43 -13.81 14.73 7.99
CA SER A 43 -12.57 15.47 7.65
C SER A 43 -11.77 14.79 6.57
N GLU A 44 -11.66 13.47 6.65
CA GLU A 44 -10.91 12.65 5.70
C GLU A 44 -11.43 11.23 5.65
N ILE A 45 -11.15 10.55 4.55
CA ILE A 45 -11.42 9.13 4.35
C ILE A 45 -10.10 8.44 4.05
N ILE A 46 -9.85 7.31 4.72
CA ILE A 46 -8.68 6.48 4.48
C ILE A 46 -9.14 5.17 3.84
N LEU A 47 -8.63 4.88 2.65
CA LEU A 47 -8.94 3.67 1.90
C LEU A 47 -7.73 2.74 1.91
N GLN A 48 -7.91 1.49 2.30
CA GLN A 48 -6.90 0.45 2.14
C GLN A 48 -6.94 -0.05 0.69
N VAL A 49 -5.99 0.42 -0.10
CA VAL A 49 -5.91 0.09 -1.54
C VAL A 49 -4.99 -1.09 -1.82
N GLY A 50 -4.12 -1.44 -0.88
CA GLY A 50 -3.26 -2.62 -0.96
C GLY A 50 -3.03 -3.24 0.41
N TYR A 51 -2.98 -4.56 0.44
CA TYR A 51 -2.64 -5.35 1.61
C TYR A 51 -1.79 -6.54 1.19
N TRP A 52 -0.70 -6.76 1.92
CA TRP A 52 0.16 -7.93 1.74
C TRP A 52 0.42 -8.58 3.10
N ARG A 53 0.65 -9.85 3.08
CA ARG A 53 1.09 -10.58 4.26
C ARG A 53 2.36 -11.36 3.95
N LYS A 54 3.42 -11.12 4.71
CA LYS A 54 4.73 -11.76 4.58
C LYS A 54 5.41 -11.57 3.21
N ALA A 55 5.01 -10.58 2.43
CA ALA A 55 5.66 -10.21 1.18
C ALA A 55 6.96 -9.43 1.48
N ASN A 56 7.95 -10.12 2.03
CA ASN A 56 9.14 -9.48 2.60
C ASN A 56 10.00 -8.73 1.57
N ALA A 57 10.04 -9.17 0.31
CA ALA A 57 10.75 -8.45 -0.74
C ALA A 57 10.09 -7.11 -1.08
N ILE A 58 8.77 -7.05 -1.10
CA ILE A 58 8.00 -5.81 -1.27
C ILE A 58 8.20 -4.90 -0.06
N HIS A 59 8.14 -5.44 1.16
CA HIS A 59 8.42 -4.70 2.38
C HIS A 59 9.81 -4.07 2.36
N LYS A 60 10.84 -4.88 2.06
CA LYS A 60 12.22 -4.39 1.94
C LYS A 60 12.32 -3.25 0.94
N TRP A 61 11.66 -3.35 -0.20
CA TRP A 61 11.67 -2.29 -1.20
C TRP A 61 11.11 -0.97 -0.64
N PHE A 62 9.97 -1.01 0.07
CA PHE A 62 9.42 0.17 0.72
C PHE A 62 10.34 0.75 1.80
N VAL A 63 10.93 -0.10 2.64
CA VAL A 63 11.89 0.33 3.67
C VAL A 63 13.06 1.05 3.03
N ASP A 64 13.67 0.47 2.01
CA ASP A 64 14.87 1.01 1.38
C ASP A 64 14.62 2.27 0.54
N ASN A 65 13.47 2.38 -0.13
CA ASN A 65 13.20 3.45 -1.09
C ASN A 65 12.23 4.55 -0.58
N VAL A 66 11.42 4.26 0.43
CA VAL A 66 10.39 5.17 0.94
C VAL A 66 10.62 5.55 2.40
N GLN A 67 11.25 4.68 3.17
CA GLN A 67 11.42 4.82 4.62
C GLN A 67 12.88 5.06 5.05
N ASP A 68 13.75 5.46 4.13
CA ASP A 68 15.16 5.77 4.38
C ASP A 68 15.96 4.63 5.05
N GLY A 69 15.56 3.37 4.80
CA GLY A 69 16.18 2.19 5.40
C GLY A 69 15.80 1.93 6.86
N VAL A 70 14.85 2.69 7.42
CA VAL A 70 14.38 2.54 8.80
C VAL A 70 13.09 1.72 8.82
N ASP A 71 13.07 0.64 9.62
CA ASP A 71 11.94 -0.27 9.73
C ASP A 71 11.42 -0.33 11.18
N GLU A 72 10.57 0.62 11.54
CA GLU A 72 10.00 0.80 12.88
C GLU A 72 8.46 0.84 12.87
N CYS A 73 7.84 0.17 11.89
CA CYS A 73 6.38 0.19 11.70
C CYS A 73 5.78 1.59 11.48
N GLN A 74 6.60 2.56 11.08
CA GLN A 74 6.18 3.93 10.84
C GLN A 74 5.35 4.05 9.55
N ARG A 75 4.49 5.03 9.54
CA ARG A 75 3.68 5.40 8.37
C ARG A 75 4.42 6.42 7.52
N SER A 76 4.60 6.15 6.24
CA SER A 76 5.40 6.98 5.34
C SER A 76 4.65 7.33 4.07
N TYR A 77 4.76 8.59 3.64
CA TYR A 77 4.21 9.03 2.36
C TYR A 77 4.91 8.33 1.19
N VAL A 78 4.11 7.89 0.22
CA VAL A 78 4.60 7.24 -1.00
C VAL A 78 4.25 8.12 -2.20
N SER A 79 5.27 8.59 -2.91
CA SER A 79 5.06 9.43 -4.09
C SER A 79 4.56 8.60 -5.28
N LYS A 80 4.00 9.29 -6.27
CA LYS A 80 3.62 8.66 -7.55
C LYS A 80 4.83 8.02 -8.24
N ASP A 81 5.99 8.67 -8.15
CA ASP A 81 7.24 8.15 -8.74
C ASP A 81 7.72 6.89 -8.02
N ASP A 82 7.54 6.80 -6.70
CA ASP A 82 7.83 5.59 -5.93
C ASP A 82 6.92 4.44 -6.37
N LEU A 83 5.62 4.67 -6.49
CA LEU A 83 4.67 3.66 -6.97
C LEU A 83 5.04 3.16 -8.36
N GLN A 84 5.39 4.08 -9.27
CA GLN A 84 5.80 3.73 -10.63
C GLN A 84 7.11 2.94 -10.64
N SER A 85 8.08 3.33 -9.82
CA SER A 85 9.36 2.64 -9.71
C SER A 85 9.21 1.21 -9.21
N LEU A 86 8.38 0.98 -8.20
CA LEU A 86 8.09 -0.39 -7.72
C LEU A 86 7.35 -1.21 -8.79
N LEU A 87 6.38 -0.61 -9.47
CA LEU A 87 5.67 -1.28 -10.56
C LEU A 87 6.62 -1.73 -11.66
N ASP A 88 7.55 -0.87 -12.07
CA ASP A 88 8.53 -1.17 -13.11
C ASP A 88 9.48 -2.30 -12.68
N VAL A 89 9.93 -2.30 -11.42
CA VAL A 89 10.76 -3.36 -10.85
C VAL A 89 10.01 -4.70 -10.83
N CYS A 90 8.77 -4.72 -10.37
CA CYS A 90 7.95 -5.94 -10.35
C CYS A 90 7.76 -6.51 -11.75
N LYS A 91 7.46 -5.67 -12.74
CA LYS A 91 7.30 -6.08 -14.14
C LYS A 91 8.60 -6.62 -14.75
N LYS A 92 9.74 -5.99 -14.47
CA LYS A 92 11.05 -6.48 -14.92
C LYS A 92 11.36 -7.86 -14.38
N VAL A 93 11.16 -8.07 -13.08
CA VAL A 93 11.40 -9.38 -12.44
C VAL A 93 10.44 -10.45 -12.96
N LYS A 94 9.18 -10.11 -13.21
CA LYS A 94 8.22 -11.04 -13.83
C LYS A 94 8.61 -11.44 -15.25
N ASN A 95 9.18 -10.54 -16.03
CA ASN A 95 9.66 -10.82 -17.39
C ASN A 95 10.96 -11.62 -17.42
N ASP A 96 11.81 -11.43 -16.41
CA ASP A 96 13.10 -12.12 -16.28
C ASP A 96 13.36 -12.47 -14.80
N ASN A 97 13.04 -13.69 -14.43
CA ASN A 97 13.17 -14.18 -13.06
C ASN A 97 14.60 -14.16 -12.53
N SER A 98 15.60 -14.16 -13.41
CA SER A 98 17.02 -14.07 -13.00
C SER A 98 17.35 -12.74 -12.33
N LEU A 99 16.52 -11.71 -12.51
CA LEU A 99 16.68 -10.40 -11.91
C LEU A 99 16.15 -10.29 -10.47
N ALA A 100 15.45 -11.31 -9.97
CA ALA A 100 14.77 -11.26 -8.67
C ALA A 100 15.73 -10.91 -7.52
N SER A 101 16.82 -11.65 -7.37
CA SER A 101 17.79 -11.44 -6.28
C SER A 101 18.54 -10.10 -6.37
N GLY A 102 18.65 -9.51 -7.55
CA GLY A 102 19.32 -8.23 -7.76
C GLY A 102 18.41 -7.02 -7.62
N LEU A 103 17.21 -7.08 -8.17
CA LEU A 103 16.28 -5.94 -8.21
C LEU A 103 15.25 -5.92 -7.07
N LEU A 104 14.84 -7.09 -6.59
CA LEU A 104 13.80 -7.21 -5.57
C LEU A 104 14.13 -8.37 -4.62
N PRO A 105 15.25 -8.25 -3.87
CA PRO A 105 15.72 -9.33 -3.01
C PRO A 105 14.76 -9.61 -1.85
N ALA A 106 14.58 -10.89 -1.54
CA ALA A 106 13.88 -11.31 -0.34
C ALA A 106 14.66 -10.91 0.92
N GLN A 107 13.94 -10.65 2.00
CA GLN A 107 14.49 -10.28 3.29
C GLN A 107 14.09 -11.28 4.37
N SER A 108 15.07 -11.81 5.09
CA SER A 108 14.80 -12.62 6.27
C SER A 108 14.39 -11.76 7.48
N GLY A 109 13.50 -12.30 8.29
CA GLY A 109 13.07 -11.68 9.54
C GLY A 109 12.21 -12.66 10.34
N PHE A 110 12.08 -12.46 11.64
CA PHE A 110 11.43 -13.41 12.53
C PHE A 110 9.98 -13.72 12.13
N PHE A 111 9.27 -12.73 11.58
CA PHE A 111 7.87 -12.88 11.15
C PHE A 111 7.68 -12.68 9.64
N PHE A 112 8.76 -12.63 8.87
CA PHE A 112 8.73 -12.15 7.47
C PHE A 112 8.42 -13.24 6.44
N GLY A 113 8.35 -14.51 6.86
CA GLY A 113 8.09 -15.62 5.95
C GLY A 113 9.35 -16.14 5.26
N GLY A 114 9.17 -16.94 4.22
CA GLY A 114 10.25 -17.55 3.45
C GLY A 114 11.03 -16.54 2.60
N THR A 115 12.25 -16.91 2.25
CA THR A 115 13.15 -16.09 1.40
C THR A 115 13.43 -16.72 0.04
N ASP A 116 12.69 -17.77 -0.32
CA ASP A 116 12.81 -18.42 -1.61
C ASP A 116 12.10 -17.62 -2.70
N TYR A 117 12.65 -17.64 -3.92
CA TYR A 117 12.02 -17.05 -5.10
C TYR A 117 11.11 -18.08 -5.76
N ASP A 118 10.08 -18.47 -5.04
CA ASP A 118 9.11 -19.51 -5.37
C ASP A 118 7.80 -18.94 -5.94
N GLU A 119 6.79 -19.78 -6.07
CA GLU A 119 5.47 -19.37 -6.56
C GLU A 119 4.80 -18.30 -5.70
N TRP A 120 5.06 -18.29 -4.38
CA TRP A 120 4.50 -17.31 -3.45
C TRP A 120 5.14 -15.94 -3.66
N TYR A 121 6.47 -15.89 -3.88
CA TYR A 121 7.17 -14.67 -4.25
C TYR A 121 6.57 -14.04 -5.51
N TYR A 122 6.36 -14.84 -6.57
CA TYR A 122 5.79 -14.31 -7.82
C TYR A 122 4.31 -13.97 -7.71
N ALA A 123 3.54 -14.66 -6.88
CA ALA A 123 2.17 -14.28 -6.56
C ALA A 123 2.09 -12.90 -5.86
N ASP A 124 3.02 -12.63 -4.95
CA ASP A 124 3.14 -11.31 -4.32
C ASP A 124 3.45 -10.21 -5.35
N LEU A 125 4.28 -10.51 -6.36
CA LEU A 125 4.56 -9.56 -7.44
C LEU A 125 3.33 -9.30 -8.31
N ASP A 126 2.57 -10.35 -8.67
CA ASP A 126 1.34 -10.20 -9.44
C ASP A 126 0.32 -9.34 -8.70
N HIS A 127 0.12 -9.62 -7.42
CA HIS A 127 -0.76 -8.81 -6.56
C HIS A 127 -0.27 -7.36 -6.45
N THR A 128 1.04 -7.16 -6.29
CA THR A 128 1.64 -5.82 -6.21
C THR A 128 1.42 -5.04 -7.51
N ILE A 129 1.60 -5.67 -8.66
CA ILE A 129 1.35 -5.04 -9.97
C ILE A 129 -0.11 -4.57 -10.06
N GLU A 130 -1.06 -5.42 -9.72
CA GLU A 130 -2.49 -5.09 -9.73
C GLU A 130 -2.81 -3.89 -8.82
N VAL A 131 -2.33 -3.90 -7.59
CA VAL A 131 -2.52 -2.80 -6.63
C VAL A 131 -1.93 -1.49 -7.14
N LEU A 132 -0.71 -1.53 -7.65
CA LEU A 132 -0.01 -0.32 -8.11
C LEU A 132 -0.60 0.25 -9.40
N GLU A 133 -1.03 -0.59 -10.33
CA GLU A 133 -1.71 -0.13 -11.54
C GLU A 133 -3.02 0.59 -11.19
N GLY A 134 -3.83 0.03 -10.29
CA GLY A 134 -5.04 0.67 -9.79
C GLY A 134 -4.76 1.99 -9.07
N ALA A 135 -3.76 2.03 -8.19
CA ALA A 135 -3.37 3.23 -7.47
C ALA A 135 -2.90 4.36 -8.41
N LEU A 136 -2.09 4.02 -9.42
CA LEU A 136 -1.60 4.99 -10.40
C LEU A 136 -2.69 5.52 -11.32
N GLU A 137 -3.67 4.69 -11.68
CA GLU A 137 -4.83 5.10 -12.48
C GLU A 137 -5.72 6.07 -11.71
N ASP A 138 -6.05 5.75 -10.45
CA ASP A 138 -6.95 6.55 -9.63
C ASP A 138 -6.29 7.82 -9.08
N GLY A 139 -4.99 7.81 -8.88
CA GLY A 139 -4.25 8.90 -8.25
C GLY A 139 -4.61 9.11 -6.79
N GLY A 140 -4.02 10.11 -6.16
CA GLY A 140 -4.27 10.50 -4.77
C GLY A 140 -3.02 10.58 -3.92
N ASN A 141 -3.20 10.64 -2.60
CA ASN A 141 -2.13 10.64 -1.61
C ASN A 141 -2.03 9.26 -0.97
N PHE A 142 -0.88 8.62 -1.13
CA PHE A 142 -0.65 7.26 -0.66
C PHE A 142 0.33 7.21 0.49
N TYR A 143 0.12 6.26 1.39
CA TYR A 143 0.98 6.00 2.55
C TYR A 143 1.19 4.50 2.70
N TYR A 144 2.41 4.15 3.05
CA TYR A 144 2.80 2.79 3.37
C TYR A 144 3.04 2.63 4.87
N GLN A 145 2.59 1.52 5.42
CA GLN A 145 2.86 1.13 6.81
C GLN A 145 2.90 -0.40 6.92
N ALA A 146 3.80 -0.92 7.70
CA ALA A 146 3.83 -2.32 8.09
C ALA A 146 3.58 -2.49 9.59
N SER A 147 3.20 -3.70 9.96
CA SER A 147 3.05 -4.14 11.35
C SER A 147 3.61 -5.55 11.47
N TRP A 148 4.57 -5.74 12.39
CA TRP A 148 5.23 -7.03 12.61
C TRP A 148 5.67 -7.23 14.05
#